data_d41feafb181fe7f8be28a2e3c05ddee0
#
_entry.id   d41feafb181fe7f8be28a2e3c05ddee0
#
_cell.length_a   1.000
_cell.length_b   1.000
_cell.length_c   1.000
_cell.angle_alpha   90.00
_cell.angle_beta   90.00
_cell.angle_gamma   90.00
#
_symmetry.space_group_name_H-M   'P 1'
#
loop_
_entity.id
_entity.type
_entity.pdbx_description
1 polymer ?
#
loop_
_entity_poly.entity_id
_entity_poly.type
_entity_poly.pdbx_seq_one_letter_code
_entity_poly.pdbx_strand_id
1 'polypeptide(L)'
;MWFEEDFIELASLFYNKGLCDYIYLICGPDKSHIAKKIIDDSKKQYFIDCSNKDLQGVILAIKNSDFYIGNNSGPLNLSAALGIKTFGLIANDPVSELKYSNIKPITPEGYVDNIWIRDRMGMKKLKPNYVFNQIQKNLSS
;
A
#
# COMPACT_ATOMS: atom_id res chain seq x y z
N MET A 1 0.16 1.39 11.00
CA MET A 1 0.31 1.98 9.65
C MET A 1 1.80 2.03 9.28
N TRP A 2 2.11 1.74 8.03
CA TRP A 2 3.48 1.80 7.53
C TRP A 2 3.96 3.25 7.47
N PHE A 3 5.28 3.46 7.50
CA PHE A 3 5.86 4.79 7.65
C PHE A 3 5.98 5.50 6.30
N GLU A 4 5.91 6.83 6.30
CA GLU A 4 5.98 7.63 5.08
C GLU A 4 7.29 7.41 4.31
N GLU A 5 8.42 7.35 5.01
CA GLU A 5 9.72 7.10 4.38
C GLU A 5 9.79 5.72 3.74
N ASP A 6 9.10 4.74 4.30
CA ASP A 6 9.05 3.38 3.71
C ASP A 6 8.24 3.38 2.41
N PHE A 7 7.12 4.11 2.37
CA PHE A 7 6.34 4.27 1.15
C PHE A 7 7.14 4.99 0.06
N ILE A 8 7.88 6.03 0.42
CA ILE A 8 8.73 6.77 -0.52
C ILE A 8 9.79 5.85 -1.13
N GLU A 9 10.47 5.06 -0.30
CA GLU A 9 11.49 4.12 -0.75
C GLU A 9 10.91 3.03 -1.64
N LEU A 10 9.77 2.45 -1.25
CA LEU A 10 9.09 1.43 -2.04
C LEU A 10 8.70 1.98 -3.41
N ALA A 11 8.14 3.19 -3.45
CA ALA A 11 7.75 3.86 -4.68
C ALA A 11 8.95 4.04 -5.61
N SER A 12 10.09 4.45 -5.06
CA SER A 12 11.31 4.63 -5.86
C SER A 12 11.81 3.32 -6.45
N LEU A 13 11.67 2.22 -5.72
CA LEU A 13 12.06 0.89 -6.23
C LEU A 13 11.21 0.49 -7.43
N PHE A 14 9.90 0.69 -7.38
CA PHE A 14 9.03 0.40 -8.52
C PHE A 14 9.31 1.32 -9.71
N TYR A 15 9.44 2.61 -9.47
CA TYR A 15 9.68 3.57 -10.53
C TYR A 15 11.02 3.32 -11.22
N ASN A 16 12.09 3.11 -10.46
CA ASN A 16 13.43 2.90 -11.00
C ASN A 16 13.56 1.59 -11.79
N LYS A 17 12.72 0.61 -11.49
CA LYS A 17 12.65 -0.64 -12.26
C LYS A 17 11.73 -0.55 -13.47
N GLY A 18 11.12 0.60 -13.73
CA GLY A 18 10.21 0.78 -14.85
C GLY A 18 8.88 0.05 -14.69
N LEU A 19 8.49 -0.27 -13.45
CA LEU A 19 7.26 -1.01 -13.18
C LEU A 19 6.05 -0.11 -12.98
N CYS A 20 6.25 1.19 -12.86
CA CYS A 20 5.17 2.17 -12.81
C CYS A 20 5.62 3.51 -13.39
N ASP A 21 4.66 4.28 -13.88
CA ASP A 21 4.89 5.65 -14.38
C ASP A 21 4.39 6.69 -13.39
N TYR A 22 3.28 6.40 -12.72
CA TYR A 22 2.65 7.28 -11.74
C TYR A 22 2.19 6.49 -10.53
N ILE A 23 2.13 7.17 -9.40
CA ILE A 23 1.69 6.57 -8.13
C ILE A 23 0.64 7.49 -7.52
N TYR A 24 -0.58 6.98 -7.40
CA TYR A 24 -1.67 7.69 -6.74
C TYR A 24 -1.56 7.49 -5.23
N LEU A 25 -1.58 8.60 -4.49
CA LEU A 25 -1.60 8.57 -3.02
C LEU A 25 -3.05 8.70 -2.57
N ILE A 26 -3.59 7.62 -2.04
CA ILE A 26 -4.99 7.53 -1.63
C ILE A 26 -5.07 7.47 -0.10
N CYS A 27 -5.64 8.51 0.48
CA CYS A 27 -5.95 8.59 1.89
C CYS A 27 -7.14 9.51 2.08
N GLY A 28 -7.81 9.44 3.23
CA GLY A 28 -8.94 10.33 3.48
C GLY A 28 -8.50 11.78 3.64
N PRO A 29 -9.44 12.75 3.52
CA PRO A 29 -9.11 14.17 3.67
C PRO A 29 -8.49 14.51 5.03
N ASP A 30 -8.83 13.77 6.07
CA ASP A 30 -8.26 13.90 7.41
C ASP A 30 -6.78 13.55 7.47
N LYS A 31 -6.28 12.82 6.46
CA LYS A 31 -4.88 12.40 6.35
C LYS A 31 -4.17 13.01 5.15
N SER A 32 -4.72 14.08 4.57
CA SER A 32 -4.12 14.76 3.42
C SER A 32 -2.71 15.28 3.73
N HIS A 33 -2.41 15.58 5.00
CA HIS A 33 -1.08 16.01 5.42
C HIS A 33 -0.02 14.91 5.20
N ILE A 34 -0.41 13.65 5.26
CA ILE A 34 0.49 12.51 5.00
C ILE A 34 0.88 12.48 3.52
N ALA A 35 -0.11 12.60 2.63
CA ALA A 35 0.16 12.64 1.19
C ALA A 35 1.04 13.83 0.83
N LYS A 36 0.75 15.00 1.38
CA LYS A 36 1.55 16.20 1.17
C LYS A 36 2.99 16.00 1.65
N LYS A 37 3.16 15.39 2.82
CA LYS A 37 4.50 15.11 3.36
C LYS A 37 5.29 14.18 2.44
N ILE A 38 4.67 13.14 1.93
CA ILE A 38 5.32 12.20 0.99
C ILE A 38 5.80 12.95 -0.24
N ILE A 39 4.97 13.81 -0.82
CA ILE A 39 5.31 14.59 -2.01
C ILE A 39 6.45 15.57 -1.70
N ASP A 40 6.34 16.31 -0.61
CA ASP A 40 7.32 17.33 -0.24
C ASP A 40 8.67 16.72 0.13
N ASP A 41 8.67 15.62 0.89
CA ASP A 41 9.91 14.97 1.36
C ASP A 41 10.62 14.24 0.22
N SER A 42 9.86 13.59 -0.68
CA SER A 42 10.44 12.83 -1.79
C SER A 42 10.94 13.74 -2.91
N LYS A 43 10.29 14.90 -3.11
CA LYS A 43 10.53 15.81 -4.24
C LYS A 43 10.38 15.13 -5.61
N LYS A 44 9.52 14.09 -5.67
CA LYS A 44 9.31 13.33 -6.89
C LYS A 44 8.01 13.75 -7.57
N GLN A 45 8.03 13.83 -8.89
CA GLN A 45 6.88 14.28 -9.69
C GLN A 45 5.94 13.14 -10.07
N TYR A 46 6.31 11.89 -9.81
CA TYR A 46 5.45 10.75 -10.15
C TYR A 46 4.32 10.50 -9.14
N PHE A 47 4.33 11.16 -7.98
CA PHE A 47 3.25 11.06 -7.01
C PHE A 47 2.10 11.98 -7.40
N ILE A 48 0.89 11.44 -7.37
CA ILE A 48 -0.34 12.20 -7.62
C ILE A 48 -1.19 12.14 -6.36
N ASP A 49 -1.47 13.31 -5.78
CA ASP A 49 -2.25 13.41 -4.55
C ASP A 49 -3.74 13.24 -4.86
N CYS A 50 -4.31 12.16 -4.34
CA CYS A 50 -5.74 11.86 -4.44
C CYS A 50 -6.47 11.98 -3.09
N SER A 51 -5.84 12.59 -2.08
CA SER A 51 -6.40 12.68 -0.74
C SER A 51 -7.66 13.54 -0.66
N ASN A 52 -7.82 14.49 -1.57
CA ASN A 52 -8.97 15.41 -1.60
C ASN A 52 -10.05 15.00 -2.58
N LYS A 53 -9.94 13.84 -3.21
CA LYS A 53 -10.95 13.35 -4.14
C LYS A 53 -12.16 12.79 -3.37
N ASP A 54 -13.35 12.93 -3.95
CA ASP A 54 -14.54 12.27 -3.45
C ASP A 54 -14.47 10.76 -3.75
N LEU A 55 -15.48 10.02 -3.30
CA LEU A 55 -15.51 8.57 -3.49
C LEU A 55 -15.42 8.18 -4.97
N GLN A 56 -16.14 8.89 -5.85
CA GLN A 56 -16.09 8.61 -7.28
C GLN A 56 -14.69 8.82 -7.86
N GLY A 57 -14.01 9.89 -7.45
CA GLY A 57 -12.65 10.18 -7.87
C GLY A 57 -11.66 9.11 -7.39
N VAL A 58 -11.82 8.64 -6.17
CA VAL A 58 -11.01 7.54 -5.62
C VAL A 58 -11.24 6.25 -6.42
N ILE A 59 -12.49 5.92 -6.71
CA ILE A 59 -12.83 4.74 -7.49
C ILE A 59 -12.18 4.80 -8.88
N LEU A 60 -12.24 5.95 -9.54
CA LEU A 60 -11.62 6.13 -10.85
C LEU A 60 -10.11 5.98 -10.80
N ALA A 61 -9.46 6.54 -9.79
CA ALA A 61 -8.01 6.41 -9.61
C ALA A 61 -7.62 4.94 -9.43
N ILE A 62 -8.34 4.20 -8.59
CA ILE A 62 -8.08 2.78 -8.35
C ILE A 62 -8.32 1.97 -9.63
N LYS A 63 -9.41 2.21 -10.34
CA LYS A 63 -9.73 1.48 -11.58
C LYS A 63 -8.68 1.71 -12.67
N ASN A 64 -8.02 2.86 -12.68
CA ASN A 64 -6.97 3.18 -13.63
C ASN A 64 -5.59 2.70 -13.18
N SER A 65 -5.51 2.00 -12.07
CA SER A 65 -4.26 1.49 -11.51
C SER A 65 -4.08 0.01 -11.90
N ASP A 66 -2.84 -0.40 -12.05
CA ASP A 66 -2.50 -1.79 -12.34
C ASP A 66 -2.53 -2.64 -11.08
N PHE A 67 -2.18 -2.06 -9.94
CA PHE A 67 -2.23 -2.72 -8.64
C PHE A 67 -2.29 -1.68 -7.52
N TYR A 68 -2.67 -2.15 -6.34
CA TYR A 68 -2.81 -1.33 -5.13
C TYR A 68 -1.97 -1.94 -4.01
N ILE A 69 -1.31 -1.07 -3.25
CA ILE A 69 -0.56 -1.47 -2.05
C ILE A 69 -1.01 -0.57 -0.91
N GLY A 70 -1.36 -1.16 0.21
CA GLY A 70 -1.75 -0.35 1.36
C GLY A 70 -1.91 -1.14 2.64
N ASN A 71 -2.17 -0.38 3.70
CA ASN A 71 -2.48 -0.93 5.00
C ASN A 71 -3.89 -1.52 5.01
N ASN A 72 -4.22 -2.31 6.03
CA ASN A 72 -5.59 -2.81 6.22
C ASN A 72 -6.52 -1.62 6.49
N SER A 73 -7.28 -1.22 5.48
CA SER A 73 -8.06 0.02 5.48
C SER A 73 -9.22 -0.07 4.48
N GLY A 74 -10.08 0.96 4.50
CA GLY A 74 -11.16 1.08 3.54
C GLY A 74 -10.71 1.06 2.08
N PRO A 75 -9.72 1.86 1.68
CA PRO A 75 -9.22 1.83 0.30
C PRO A 75 -8.66 0.47 -0.14
N LEU A 76 -8.04 -0.29 0.76
CA LEU A 76 -7.58 -1.64 0.47
C LEU A 76 -8.76 -2.55 0.09
N ASN A 77 -9.81 -2.52 0.89
CA ASN A 77 -11.01 -3.31 0.65
C ASN A 77 -11.72 -2.87 -0.64
N LEU A 78 -11.79 -1.57 -0.89
CA LEU A 78 -12.38 -1.02 -2.10
C LEU A 78 -11.63 -1.50 -3.35
N SER A 79 -10.31 -1.46 -3.34
CA SER A 79 -9.48 -1.94 -4.44
C SER A 79 -9.75 -3.41 -4.74
N ALA A 80 -9.81 -4.24 -3.69
CA ALA A 80 -10.10 -5.66 -3.84
C ALA A 80 -11.51 -5.88 -4.41
N ALA A 81 -12.50 -5.13 -3.91
CA ALA A 81 -13.88 -5.24 -4.38
C ALA A 81 -14.00 -4.83 -5.86
N LEU A 82 -13.16 -3.91 -6.33
CA LEU A 82 -13.13 -3.49 -7.73
C LEU A 82 -12.36 -4.46 -8.63
N GLY A 83 -11.79 -5.52 -8.07
CA GLY A 83 -11.06 -6.53 -8.85
C GLY A 83 -9.64 -6.13 -9.24
N ILE A 84 -9.10 -5.09 -8.62
CA ILE A 84 -7.72 -4.66 -8.86
C ILE A 84 -6.78 -5.57 -8.04
N LYS A 85 -5.63 -5.90 -8.61
CA LYS A 85 -4.61 -6.66 -7.90
C LYS A 85 -4.18 -5.88 -6.65
N THR A 86 -4.45 -6.45 -5.47
CA THR A 86 -4.36 -5.72 -4.20
C THR A 86 -3.41 -6.43 -3.24
N PHE A 87 -2.46 -5.67 -2.71
CA PHE A 87 -1.48 -6.14 -1.72
C PHE A 87 -1.70 -5.42 -0.39
N GLY A 88 -1.94 -6.19 0.66
CA GLY A 88 -2.14 -5.64 2.01
C GLY A 88 -0.90 -5.81 2.87
N LEU A 89 -0.42 -4.72 3.45
CA LEU A 89 0.70 -4.72 4.37
C LEU A 89 0.17 -5.08 5.75
N ILE A 90 0.37 -6.31 6.16
CA ILE A 90 -0.22 -6.89 7.38
C ILE A 90 0.88 -7.30 8.34
N ALA A 91 0.89 -6.72 9.52
CA ALA A 91 1.86 -7.05 10.55
C ALA A 91 1.23 -7.20 11.93
N ASN A 92 0.14 -6.50 12.17
CA ASN A 92 -0.51 -6.43 13.48
C ASN A 92 -1.89 -7.08 13.51
N ASP A 93 -2.46 -7.37 12.34
CA ASP A 93 -3.79 -7.96 12.24
C ASP A 93 -3.69 -9.40 11.73
N PRO A 94 -4.64 -10.28 12.10
CA PRO A 94 -4.70 -11.62 11.51
C PRO A 94 -5.04 -11.56 10.02
N VAL A 95 -4.29 -12.30 9.20
CA VAL A 95 -4.58 -12.45 7.77
C VAL A 95 -5.98 -13.05 7.57
N SER A 96 -6.39 -13.94 8.47
CA SER A 96 -7.71 -14.58 8.43
C SER A 96 -8.89 -13.61 8.52
N GLU A 97 -8.67 -12.37 8.99
CA GLU A 97 -9.73 -11.36 9.09
C GLU A 97 -9.86 -10.49 7.85
N LEU A 98 -9.06 -10.71 6.81
CA LEU A 98 -9.19 -9.98 5.55
C LEU A 98 -10.53 -10.31 4.88
N LYS A 99 -11.29 -9.28 4.49
CA LYS A 99 -12.64 -9.44 3.95
C LYS A 99 -12.68 -10.08 2.57
N TYR A 100 -11.63 -9.90 1.78
CA TYR A 100 -11.61 -10.33 0.39
C TYR A 100 -10.46 -11.31 0.16
N SER A 101 -10.75 -12.44 -0.45
CA SER A 101 -9.74 -13.48 -0.72
C SER A 101 -8.72 -13.07 -1.77
N ASN A 102 -9.03 -12.07 -2.58
CA ASN A 102 -8.10 -11.56 -3.59
C ASN A 102 -7.11 -10.53 -3.06
N ILE A 103 -7.18 -10.18 -1.78
CA ILE A 103 -6.11 -9.40 -1.14
C ILE A 103 -4.95 -10.33 -0.87
N LYS A 104 -3.79 -10.01 -1.44
CA LYS A 104 -2.54 -10.74 -1.17
C LYS A 104 -1.84 -10.10 0.02
N PRO A 105 -1.76 -10.80 1.15
CA PRO A 105 -1.09 -10.25 2.32
C PRO A 105 0.42 -10.26 2.14
N ILE A 106 1.06 -9.17 2.51
CA ILE A 106 2.51 -9.06 2.63
C ILE A 106 2.80 -8.96 4.13
N THR A 107 3.36 -10.02 4.69
CA THR A 107 3.62 -10.13 6.13
C THR A 107 5.12 -10.13 6.40
N PRO A 108 5.54 -9.71 7.61
CA PRO A 108 6.96 -9.78 7.97
C PRO A 108 7.46 -11.23 7.95
N GLU A 109 8.74 -11.39 7.69
CA GLU A 109 9.38 -12.70 7.82
C GLU A 109 9.19 -13.23 9.24
N GLY A 110 8.78 -14.49 9.36
CA GLY A 110 8.48 -15.10 10.65
C GLY A 110 7.10 -14.76 11.22
N TYR A 111 6.25 -14.07 10.44
CA TYR A 111 4.87 -13.80 10.86
C TYR A 111 4.11 -15.11 11.06
N VAL A 112 3.36 -15.14 12.17
CA VAL A 112 2.47 -16.27 12.48
C VAL A 112 1.06 -15.70 12.67
N ASP A 113 0.11 -16.21 11.90
CA ASP A 113 -1.29 -15.82 12.02
C ASP A 113 -1.83 -16.17 13.42
N ASN A 114 -2.74 -15.35 13.93
CA ASN A 114 -3.34 -15.48 15.28
C ASN A 114 -2.45 -15.10 16.45
N ILE A 115 -1.22 -14.61 16.21
CA ILE A 115 -0.41 -14.01 17.25
C ILE A 115 -0.55 -12.49 17.14
N TRP A 116 -1.18 -11.87 18.13
CA TRP A 116 -1.34 -10.42 18.19
C TRP A 116 -0.02 -9.76 18.54
N ILE A 117 0.55 -9.04 17.59
CA ILE A 117 1.65 -8.12 17.87
C ILE A 117 1.00 -6.73 17.96
N ARG A 118 0.63 -6.32 19.19
CA ARG A 118 -0.08 -5.05 19.42
C ARG A 118 0.81 -3.83 19.31
N ASP A 119 2.12 -4.01 19.27
CA ASP A 119 3.04 -2.91 19.09
C ASP A 119 3.33 -2.69 17.61
N ARG A 120 3.81 -1.50 17.26
CA ARG A 120 4.14 -1.15 15.88
C ARG A 120 5.42 -1.83 15.38
N MET A 121 6.02 -2.70 16.17
CA MET A 121 7.27 -3.37 15.82
C MET A 121 7.13 -4.28 14.61
N GLY A 122 5.94 -4.88 14.42
CA GLY A 122 5.68 -5.71 13.25
C GLY A 122 5.81 -4.93 11.95
N MET A 123 5.28 -3.71 11.89
CA MET A 123 5.39 -2.86 10.70
C MET A 123 6.83 -2.42 10.43
N LYS A 124 7.65 -2.26 11.44
CA LYS A 124 9.08 -1.96 11.28
C LYS A 124 9.85 -3.11 10.65
N LYS A 125 9.36 -4.33 10.77
CA LYS A 125 9.97 -5.51 10.16
C LYS A 125 9.67 -5.62 8.67
N LEU A 126 8.67 -4.89 8.18
CA LEU A 126 8.35 -4.83 6.75
C LEU A 126 9.25 -3.79 6.09
N LYS A 127 10.42 -4.21 5.66
CA LYS A 127 11.36 -3.31 4.98
C LYS A 127 10.97 -3.14 3.51
N PRO A 128 11.16 -1.93 2.93
CA PRO A 128 10.76 -1.68 1.53
C PRO A 128 11.32 -2.67 0.53
N ASN A 129 12.60 -3.05 0.64
CA ASN A 129 13.20 -4.04 -0.26
C ASN A 129 12.50 -5.40 -0.17
N TYR A 130 12.18 -5.84 1.05
CA TYR A 130 11.47 -7.10 1.26
C TYR A 130 10.08 -7.04 0.65
N VAL A 131 9.34 -5.96 0.91
CA VAL A 131 7.99 -5.75 0.36
C VAL A 131 8.05 -5.74 -1.17
N PHE A 132 9.00 -4.99 -1.73
CA PHE A 132 9.20 -4.92 -3.18
C PHE A 132 9.41 -6.30 -3.79
N ASN A 133 10.28 -7.11 -3.19
CA ASN A 133 10.58 -8.45 -3.69
C ASN A 133 9.36 -9.37 -3.64
N GLN A 134 8.58 -9.29 -2.55
CA GLN A 134 7.37 -10.09 -2.41
C GLN A 134 6.31 -9.71 -3.45
N ILE A 135 6.13 -8.43 -3.69
CA ILE A 135 5.16 -7.94 -4.68
C ILE A 135 5.62 -8.29 -6.09
N GLN A 136 6.89 -8.08 -6.41
CA GLN A 136 7.44 -8.36 -7.73
C GLN A 136 7.24 -9.83 -8.14
N LYS A 137 7.43 -10.76 -7.21
CA LYS A 137 7.17 -12.18 -7.44
C LYS A 137 5.72 -12.44 -7.84
N ASN A 138 4.79 -11.72 -7.23
CA ASN A 138 3.36 -11.88 -7.50
C ASN A 138 2.93 -11.20 -8.80
N LEU A 139 3.61 -10.12 -9.21
CA LEU A 139 3.31 -9.43 -10.46
C LEU A 139 3.77 -10.23 -11.68
N SER A 140 4.83 -11.02 -11.54
CA SER A 140 5.39 -11.82 -12.64
C SER A 140 4.74 -13.19 -12.83
N SER A 141 3.82 -13.55 -11.94
CA SER A 141 3.12 -14.84 -11.99
C SER A 141 1.80 -14.76 -12.75
#